data_7639582cfda158b8ece193f1f6081973
#
_entry.id   7639582cfda158b8ece193f1f6081973
#
_cell.length_a   1.000
_cell.length_b   1.000
_cell.length_c   1.000
_cell.angle_alpha   90.00
_cell.angle_beta   90.00
_cell.angle_gamma   90.00
#
_symmetry.space_group_name_H-M   'P 1'
#
loop_
_entity.id
_entity.type
_entity.pdbx_description
1 polymer ?
#
loop_
_entity_poly.entity_id
_entity_poly.type
_entity_poly.pdbx_seq_one_letter_code
_entity_poly.pdbx_strand_id
1 'polypeptide(L)'
;VRLLVNTALVEMNTRFNEIYAPCGRDSIAPEKLIRALLLQVFYSIRSERQLCEQLRYNLLFRWFVGLAIDDPVWDHSTFSKNRDRLLEHQVVEGFFAEVLRLADRQGLLSKEHFSVDGTLIQAWASQKSFRPKDGSDDQRPGGGGRNAQADWKGRPRSNDTHVSITDTHASIYRKSH
;
A
#
# COMPACT_ATOMS: atom_id res chain seq x y z
N VAL A 1 -0.36 -15.65 -13.44
CA VAL A 1 -0.36 -14.90 -12.17
C VAL A 1 -1.13 -15.64 -11.08
N ARG A 2 -2.43 -15.96 -11.24
CA ARG A 2 -3.24 -16.56 -10.16
C ARG A 2 -2.66 -17.89 -9.64
N LEU A 3 -2.15 -18.74 -10.48
CA LEU A 3 -1.52 -20.01 -10.05
C LEU A 3 -0.29 -19.75 -9.18
N LEU A 4 0.59 -18.85 -9.59
CA LEU A 4 1.76 -18.46 -8.82
C LEU A 4 1.36 -17.89 -7.44
N VAL A 5 0.37 -16.99 -7.41
CA VAL A 5 -0.18 -16.42 -6.18
C VAL A 5 -0.73 -17.51 -5.26
N ASN A 6 -1.50 -18.45 -5.81
CA ASN A 6 -2.06 -19.56 -5.02
C ASN A 6 -0.96 -20.42 -4.39
N THR A 7 0.09 -20.75 -5.15
CA THR A 7 1.21 -21.54 -4.62
C THR A 7 1.93 -20.79 -3.51
N ALA A 8 2.21 -19.49 -3.70
CA ALA A 8 2.83 -18.66 -2.66
C ALA A 8 1.98 -18.59 -1.38
N LEU A 9 0.67 -18.45 -1.51
CA LEU A 9 -0.23 -18.39 -0.35
C LEU A 9 -0.30 -19.70 0.42
N VAL A 10 -0.24 -20.84 -0.27
CA VAL A 10 -0.20 -22.17 0.38
C VAL A 10 1.08 -22.33 1.22
N GLU A 11 2.23 -21.90 0.71
CA GLU A 11 3.50 -21.94 1.44
C GLU A 11 3.48 -21.04 2.70
N MET A 12 2.61 -20.04 2.72
CA MET A 12 2.47 -19.10 3.84
C MET A 12 1.45 -19.53 4.92
N ASN A 13 0.76 -20.64 4.76
CA ASN A 13 -0.32 -21.06 5.68
C ASN A 13 0.14 -21.13 7.14
N THR A 14 1.36 -21.63 7.41
CA THR A 14 1.90 -21.68 8.77
C THR A 14 1.96 -20.30 9.40
N ARG A 15 2.45 -19.31 8.66
CA ARG A 15 2.54 -17.92 9.13
C ARG A 15 1.16 -17.30 9.35
N PHE A 16 0.18 -17.63 8.52
CA PHE A 16 -1.19 -17.14 8.72
C PHE A 16 -1.80 -17.70 10.01
N ASN A 17 -1.57 -18.97 10.32
CA ASN A 17 -2.04 -19.60 11.55
C ASN A 17 -1.42 -18.98 12.82
N GLU A 18 -0.23 -18.43 12.76
CA GLU A 18 0.40 -17.72 13.87
C GLU A 18 -0.23 -16.35 14.14
N ILE A 19 -0.74 -15.68 13.09
CA ILE A 19 -1.28 -14.32 13.16
C ILE A 19 -2.78 -14.32 13.46
N TYR A 20 -3.50 -15.33 12.95
CA TYR A 20 -4.95 -15.42 13.06
C TYR A 20 -5.33 -16.41 14.16
N ALA A 21 -6.10 -15.94 15.13
CA ALA A 21 -6.59 -16.79 16.21
C ALA A 21 -7.57 -17.86 15.68
N PRO A 22 -7.54 -19.08 16.25
CA PRO A 22 -8.42 -20.16 15.82
C PRO A 22 -9.88 -19.95 16.23
N CYS A 23 -10.17 -18.97 17.06
CA CYS A 23 -11.51 -18.65 17.54
C CYS A 23 -11.70 -17.12 17.64
N GLY A 24 -12.96 -16.68 17.63
CA GLY A 24 -13.35 -15.27 17.73
C GLY A 24 -14.26 -14.84 16.58
N ARG A 25 -14.36 -13.52 16.35
CA ARG A 25 -15.16 -12.98 15.26
C ARG A 25 -14.47 -13.28 13.93
N ASP A 26 -15.24 -13.73 12.94
CA ASP A 26 -14.75 -13.98 11.60
C ASP A 26 -14.08 -12.74 11.01
N SER A 27 -12.85 -12.91 10.58
CA SER A 27 -12.07 -11.90 9.88
C SER A 27 -11.98 -12.22 8.39
N ILE A 28 -11.53 -11.27 7.58
CA ILE A 28 -11.24 -11.56 6.17
C ILE A 28 -10.06 -12.54 6.14
N ALA A 29 -10.22 -13.67 5.44
CA ALA A 29 -9.13 -14.61 5.25
C ALA A 29 -7.92 -13.93 4.59
N PRO A 30 -6.70 -14.11 5.13
CA PRO A 30 -5.50 -13.43 4.64
C PRO A 30 -5.25 -13.66 3.15
N GLU A 31 -5.57 -14.84 2.64
CA GLU A 31 -5.41 -15.17 1.22
C GLU A 31 -6.34 -14.34 0.33
N LYS A 32 -7.59 -14.14 0.76
CA LYS A 32 -8.54 -13.27 0.03
C LYS A 32 -8.08 -11.82 0.09
N LEU A 33 -7.58 -11.38 1.23
CA LEU A 33 -7.10 -10.01 1.43
C LEU A 33 -5.88 -9.70 0.56
N ILE A 34 -4.88 -10.58 0.52
CA ILE A 34 -3.69 -10.42 -0.34
C ILE A 34 -4.06 -10.40 -1.81
N ARG A 35 -4.95 -11.28 -2.27
CA ARG A 35 -5.42 -11.24 -3.66
C ARG A 35 -6.15 -9.94 -3.99
N ALA A 36 -6.94 -9.41 -3.06
CA ALA A 36 -7.61 -8.14 -3.25
C ALA A 36 -6.62 -6.96 -3.32
N LEU A 37 -5.57 -6.95 -2.49
CA LEU A 37 -4.48 -5.97 -2.56
C LEU A 37 -3.73 -6.04 -3.90
N LEU A 38 -3.48 -7.24 -4.42
CA LEU A 38 -2.88 -7.41 -5.75
C LEU A 38 -3.73 -6.78 -6.86
N LEU A 39 -5.07 -6.86 -6.77
CA LEU A 39 -5.94 -6.17 -7.73
C LEU A 39 -5.80 -4.66 -7.67
N GLN A 40 -5.61 -4.08 -6.49
CA GLN A 40 -5.34 -2.64 -6.36
C GLN A 40 -4.10 -2.25 -7.15
N VAL A 41 -3.03 -3.05 -7.05
CA VAL A 41 -1.76 -2.80 -7.75
C VAL A 41 -1.93 -2.99 -9.26
N PHE A 42 -2.47 -4.14 -9.69
CA PHE A 42 -2.56 -4.49 -11.11
C PHE A 42 -3.49 -3.58 -11.91
N TYR A 43 -4.56 -3.10 -11.28
CA TYR A 43 -5.56 -2.26 -11.93
C TYR A 43 -5.51 -0.79 -11.48
N SER A 44 -4.46 -0.40 -10.74
CA SER A 44 -4.27 0.98 -10.26
C SER A 44 -5.50 1.54 -9.53
N ILE A 45 -6.17 0.71 -8.71
CA ILE A 45 -7.36 1.10 -7.96
C ILE A 45 -6.94 1.97 -6.78
N ARG A 46 -7.35 3.24 -6.79
CA ARG A 46 -6.84 4.26 -5.86
C ARG A 46 -7.35 4.15 -4.43
N SER A 47 -8.48 3.51 -4.21
CA SER A 47 -9.07 3.43 -2.87
C SER A 47 -9.67 2.05 -2.58
N GLU A 48 -9.62 1.65 -1.32
CA GLU A 48 -10.22 0.41 -0.84
C GLU A 48 -11.75 0.39 -0.99
N ARG A 49 -12.38 1.57 -0.88
CA ARG A 49 -13.80 1.72 -1.16
C ARG A 49 -14.11 1.33 -2.61
N GLN A 50 -13.36 1.86 -3.56
CA GLN A 50 -13.51 1.54 -4.97
C GLN A 50 -13.21 0.07 -5.25
N LEU A 51 -12.20 -0.52 -4.59
CA LEU A 51 -11.93 -1.95 -4.69
C LEU A 51 -13.12 -2.78 -4.22
N CYS A 52 -13.66 -2.49 -3.03
CA CYS A 52 -14.82 -3.20 -2.48
C CYS A 52 -16.07 -3.02 -3.36
N GLU A 53 -16.28 -1.85 -3.93
CA GLU A 53 -17.35 -1.60 -4.90
C GLU A 53 -17.17 -2.47 -6.15
N GLN A 54 -15.98 -2.52 -6.73
CA GLN A 54 -15.69 -3.36 -7.89
C GLN A 54 -15.87 -4.85 -7.60
N LEU A 55 -15.48 -5.31 -6.42
CA LEU A 55 -15.68 -6.70 -6.00
C LEU A 55 -17.16 -7.10 -5.91
N ARG A 56 -18.10 -6.14 -5.82
CA ARG A 56 -19.53 -6.45 -5.78
C ARG A 56 -20.08 -6.91 -7.13
N TYR A 57 -19.57 -6.40 -8.25
CA TYR A 57 -20.11 -6.66 -9.58
C TYR A 57 -19.11 -7.22 -10.60
N ASN A 58 -17.79 -7.08 -10.36
CA ASN A 58 -16.78 -7.54 -11.31
C ASN A 58 -16.46 -9.03 -11.06
N LEU A 59 -16.99 -9.90 -11.92
CA LEU A 59 -16.82 -11.35 -11.80
C LEU A 59 -15.37 -11.79 -11.91
N LEU A 60 -14.55 -11.12 -12.72
CA LEU A 60 -13.12 -11.40 -12.81
C LEU A 60 -12.41 -11.15 -11.48
N PHE A 61 -12.74 -10.04 -10.81
CA PHE A 61 -12.17 -9.70 -9.52
C PHE A 61 -12.62 -10.70 -8.44
N ARG A 62 -13.90 -11.03 -8.43
CA ARG A 62 -14.45 -12.06 -7.50
C ARG A 62 -13.74 -13.40 -7.68
N TRP A 63 -13.64 -13.85 -8.93
CA TRP A 63 -12.90 -15.06 -9.25
C TRP A 63 -11.44 -15.02 -8.81
N PHE A 64 -10.74 -13.91 -9.05
CA PHE A 64 -9.34 -13.78 -8.67
C PHE A 64 -9.14 -13.82 -7.16
N VAL A 65 -10.01 -13.15 -6.41
CA VAL A 65 -9.99 -13.10 -4.94
C VAL A 65 -10.44 -14.44 -4.33
N GLY A 66 -11.28 -15.19 -5.01
CA GLY A 66 -11.88 -16.43 -4.51
C GLY A 66 -13.19 -16.17 -3.77
N LEU A 67 -13.99 -15.24 -4.27
CA LEU A 67 -15.37 -14.99 -3.83
C LEU A 67 -16.34 -15.69 -4.78
N ALA A 68 -17.29 -16.43 -4.24
CA ALA A 68 -18.42 -16.95 -5.00
C ALA A 68 -19.35 -15.80 -5.44
N ILE A 69 -20.25 -16.06 -6.39
CA ILE A 69 -21.14 -15.02 -6.95
C ILE A 69 -22.05 -14.44 -5.86
N ASP A 70 -22.45 -15.24 -4.91
CA ASP A 70 -23.34 -14.93 -3.80
C ASP A 70 -22.63 -14.53 -2.51
N ASP A 71 -21.29 -14.67 -2.43
CA ASP A 71 -20.54 -14.26 -1.24
C ASP A 71 -20.69 -12.75 -1.00
N PRO A 72 -20.95 -12.30 0.24
CA PRO A 72 -20.96 -10.90 0.57
C PRO A 72 -19.55 -10.29 0.43
N VAL A 73 -19.47 -9.08 -0.07
CA VAL A 73 -18.23 -8.30 -0.10
C VAL A 73 -18.11 -7.48 1.16
N TRP A 74 -16.92 -7.40 1.70
CA TRP A 74 -16.59 -6.67 2.92
C TRP A 74 -16.85 -5.17 2.79
N ASP A 75 -17.09 -4.54 3.92
CA ASP A 75 -17.01 -3.09 4.02
C ASP A 75 -15.55 -2.63 3.95
N HIS A 76 -15.32 -1.45 3.35
CA HIS A 76 -13.98 -0.90 3.18
C HIS A 76 -13.27 -0.65 4.52
N SER A 77 -13.98 -0.29 5.58
CA SER A 77 -13.39 -0.08 6.90
C SER A 77 -12.91 -1.39 7.55
N THR A 78 -13.64 -2.48 7.32
CA THR A 78 -13.23 -3.82 7.72
C THR A 78 -12.00 -4.26 6.93
N PHE A 79 -11.98 -3.98 5.63
CA PHE A 79 -10.84 -4.27 4.78
C PHE A 79 -9.57 -3.53 5.25
N SER A 80 -9.65 -2.22 5.50
CA SER A 80 -8.54 -1.40 5.99
C SER A 80 -7.93 -1.95 7.28
N LYS A 81 -8.75 -2.26 8.27
CA LYS A 81 -8.28 -2.83 9.54
C LYS A 81 -7.56 -4.17 9.38
N ASN A 82 -8.06 -5.02 8.50
CA ASN A 82 -7.41 -6.31 8.24
C ASN A 82 -6.12 -6.15 7.44
N ARG A 83 -6.06 -5.20 6.49
CA ARG A 83 -4.83 -4.86 5.79
C ARG A 83 -3.75 -4.38 6.76
N ASP A 84 -4.08 -3.47 7.69
CA ASP A 84 -3.14 -2.93 8.66
C ASP A 84 -2.51 -4.05 9.49
N ARG A 85 -3.30 -5.06 9.88
CA ARG A 85 -2.79 -6.26 10.56
C ARG A 85 -1.74 -7.00 9.69
N LEU A 86 -1.99 -7.17 8.39
CA LEU A 86 -1.01 -7.83 7.51
C LEU A 86 0.29 -7.03 7.39
N LEU A 87 0.21 -5.69 7.39
CA LEU A 87 1.39 -4.82 7.35
C LEU A 87 2.18 -4.89 8.66
N GLU A 88 1.51 -4.81 9.81
CA GLU A 88 2.14 -4.93 11.13
C GLU A 88 2.95 -6.23 11.30
N HIS A 89 2.47 -7.31 10.72
CA HIS A 89 3.14 -8.62 10.77
C HIS A 89 4.05 -8.92 9.57
N GLN A 90 4.38 -7.91 8.75
CA GLN A 90 5.26 -8.04 7.57
C GLN A 90 4.85 -9.18 6.60
N VAL A 91 3.55 -9.43 6.50
CA VAL A 91 3.02 -10.51 5.66
C VAL A 91 3.21 -10.21 4.18
N VAL A 92 3.09 -8.94 3.82
CA VAL A 92 3.21 -8.49 2.42
C VAL A 92 4.64 -8.71 1.91
N GLU A 93 5.64 -8.38 2.72
CA GLU A 93 7.05 -8.61 2.41
C GLU A 93 7.35 -10.11 2.29
N GLY A 94 6.83 -10.91 3.23
CA GLY A 94 6.97 -12.36 3.18
C GLY A 94 6.32 -12.97 1.94
N PHE A 95 5.15 -12.51 1.56
CA PHE A 95 4.47 -12.91 0.34
C PHE A 95 5.28 -12.55 -0.91
N PHE A 96 5.82 -11.34 -0.97
CA PHE A 96 6.64 -10.90 -2.10
C PHE A 96 7.91 -11.74 -2.23
N ALA A 97 8.60 -12.00 -1.13
CA ALA A 97 9.78 -12.86 -1.11
C ALA A 97 9.47 -14.28 -1.63
N GLU A 98 8.32 -14.84 -1.23
CA GLU A 98 7.88 -16.16 -1.68
C GLU A 98 7.55 -16.19 -3.18
N VAL A 99 6.89 -15.15 -3.69
CA VAL A 99 6.63 -15.01 -5.13
C VAL A 99 7.93 -14.93 -5.92
N LEU A 100 8.92 -14.16 -5.46
CA LEU A 100 10.24 -14.08 -6.11
C LEU A 100 10.94 -15.44 -6.11
N ARG A 101 10.92 -16.18 -4.99
CA ARG A 101 11.50 -17.52 -4.89
C ARG A 101 10.85 -18.49 -5.88
N LEU A 102 9.54 -18.47 -6.01
CA LEU A 102 8.80 -19.31 -6.97
C LEU A 102 9.08 -18.89 -8.41
N ALA A 103 9.17 -17.60 -8.68
CA ALA A 103 9.50 -17.09 -10.02
C ALA A 103 10.92 -17.48 -10.45
N ASP A 104 11.90 -17.42 -9.53
CA ASP A 104 13.27 -17.86 -9.79
C ASP A 104 13.33 -19.35 -10.09
N ARG A 105 12.64 -20.18 -9.30
CA ARG A 105 12.54 -21.64 -9.55
C ARG A 105 11.95 -21.98 -10.91
N GLN A 106 11.03 -21.17 -11.42
CA GLN A 106 10.40 -21.35 -12.73
C GLN A 106 11.21 -20.72 -13.88
N GLY A 107 12.37 -20.11 -13.60
CA GLY A 107 13.19 -19.44 -14.59
C GLY A 107 12.54 -18.17 -15.19
N LEU A 108 11.63 -17.53 -14.45
CA LEU A 108 10.92 -16.33 -14.90
C LEU A 108 11.70 -15.04 -14.63
N LEU A 109 12.78 -15.11 -13.84
CA LEU A 109 13.62 -13.96 -13.50
C LEU A 109 14.87 -13.93 -14.38
N SER A 110 15.19 -12.76 -14.91
CA SER A 110 16.47 -12.51 -15.56
C SER A 110 17.54 -12.29 -14.50
N LYS A 111 18.73 -12.91 -14.70
CA LYS A 111 19.92 -12.70 -13.86
C LYS A 111 20.91 -11.71 -14.46
N GLU A 112 20.69 -11.28 -15.71
CA GLU A 112 21.64 -10.47 -16.47
C GLU A 112 21.26 -9.00 -16.52
N HIS A 113 19.97 -8.68 -16.53
CA HIS A 113 19.50 -7.32 -16.69
C HIS A 113 18.41 -6.99 -15.67
N PHE A 114 18.61 -5.89 -14.94
CA PHE A 114 17.64 -5.33 -14.02
C PHE A 114 17.28 -3.91 -14.50
N SER A 115 15.98 -3.66 -14.66
CA SER A 115 15.47 -2.31 -14.88
C SER A 115 14.86 -1.81 -13.59
N VAL A 116 15.36 -0.67 -13.10
CA VAL A 116 14.80 0.03 -11.95
C VAL A 116 14.19 1.32 -12.46
N ASP A 117 12.87 1.45 -12.26
CA ASP A 117 12.13 2.66 -12.58
C ASP A 117 11.64 3.33 -11.31
N GLY A 118 11.90 4.62 -11.18
CA GLY A 118 11.41 5.42 -10.06
C GLY A 118 9.96 5.81 -10.29
N THR A 119 9.03 5.18 -9.59
CA THR A 119 7.62 5.55 -9.61
C THR A 119 7.33 6.58 -8.53
N LEU A 120 6.74 7.72 -8.91
CA LEU A 120 6.22 8.68 -7.96
C LEU A 120 4.91 8.16 -7.39
N ILE A 121 4.97 7.68 -6.14
CA ILE A 121 3.78 7.30 -5.38
C ILE A 121 3.31 8.54 -4.63
N GLN A 122 2.04 8.89 -4.81
CA GLN A 122 1.45 10.01 -4.08
C GLN A 122 1.36 9.65 -2.60
N ALA A 123 2.19 10.27 -1.78
CA ALA A 123 2.21 10.05 -0.34
C ALA A 123 0.94 10.60 0.33
N TRP A 124 0.56 10.02 1.45
CA TRP A 124 -0.55 10.48 2.30
C TRP A 124 -0.22 11.78 3.05
N ALA A 125 0.94 12.33 2.82
CA ALA A 125 1.42 13.57 3.42
C ALA A 125 0.92 14.79 2.64
N SER A 126 0.22 15.68 3.32
CA SER A 126 -0.05 17.00 2.76
C SER A 126 1.19 17.90 2.92
N GLN A 127 1.32 18.93 2.09
CA GLN A 127 2.41 19.91 2.25
C GLN A 127 2.42 20.58 3.64
N LYS A 128 1.28 20.63 4.31
CA LYS A 128 1.12 21.19 5.66
C LYS A 128 1.67 20.29 6.76
N SER A 129 1.86 18.98 6.48
CA SER A 129 2.39 18.03 7.45
C SER A 129 3.91 18.06 7.56
N PHE A 130 4.61 18.72 6.63
CA PHE A 130 6.06 18.85 6.68
C PHE A 130 6.49 19.88 7.72
N ARG A 131 7.30 19.43 8.68
CA ARG A 131 7.86 20.24 9.76
C ARG A 131 9.39 20.24 9.69
N PRO A 132 10.05 21.32 10.19
CA PRO A 132 11.48 21.35 10.29
C PRO A 132 12.01 20.21 11.18
N LYS A 133 13.10 19.58 10.76
CA LYS A 133 13.76 18.49 11.54
C LYS A 133 14.41 18.96 12.82
N ASP A 134 14.75 20.25 12.89
CA ASP A 134 15.41 20.90 14.06
C ASP A 134 14.43 21.26 15.18
N GLY A 135 13.14 20.93 15.04
CA GLY A 135 12.10 21.24 16.02
C GLY A 135 11.76 22.72 16.14
N SER A 136 12.26 23.59 15.25
CA SER A 136 11.89 25.00 15.24
C SER A 136 10.41 25.12 14.96
N ASP A 137 9.67 25.76 15.89
CA ASP A 137 8.24 25.96 15.75
C ASP A 137 7.98 26.95 14.62
N ASP A 138 7.33 26.45 13.60
CA ASP A 138 6.91 27.24 12.44
C ASP A 138 5.70 28.10 12.84
N GLN A 139 5.93 29.08 13.73
CA GLN A 139 4.91 30.05 14.15
C GLN A 139 4.31 30.69 12.91
N ARG A 140 3.04 30.43 12.68
CA ARG A 140 2.26 31.00 11.60
C ARG A 140 2.20 32.51 11.75
N PRO A 141 2.70 33.32 10.82
CA PRO A 141 2.16 34.67 10.63
C PRO A 141 0.85 34.54 9.87
N GLY A 142 -0.20 35.14 10.37
CA GLY A 142 -1.47 35.24 9.67
C GLY A 142 -1.32 35.96 8.33
N GLY A 143 -2.01 35.43 7.30
CA GLY A 143 -2.10 36.09 5.99
C GLY A 143 -1.93 35.07 4.84
N GLY A 144 -3.03 34.39 4.47
CA GLY A 144 -3.01 33.43 3.36
C GLY A 144 -3.07 34.09 2.00
N GLY A 145 -2.02 34.04 1.24
CA GLY A 145 -2.06 34.20 -0.22
C GLY A 145 -2.20 32.85 -0.91
N ARG A 146 -2.88 32.80 -2.05
CA ARG A 146 -3.13 31.60 -2.86
C ARG A 146 -1.87 30.90 -3.42
N ASN A 147 -0.67 31.47 -3.25
CA ASN A 147 0.61 30.95 -3.74
C ASN A 147 1.56 30.54 -2.61
N ALA A 148 1.12 29.67 -1.71
CA ALA A 148 1.97 29.06 -0.69
C ALA A 148 3.05 28.09 -1.26
N GLN A 149 3.22 28.05 -2.57
CA GLN A 149 4.17 27.13 -3.23
C GLN A 149 5.56 27.72 -3.44
N ALA A 150 5.70 29.03 -3.49
CA ALA A 150 6.99 29.61 -3.85
C ALA A 150 7.88 29.79 -2.63
N ASP A 151 7.53 30.55 -1.67
CA ASP A 151 8.42 30.83 -0.54
C ASP A 151 7.62 31.01 0.75
N TRP A 152 7.58 29.98 1.55
CA TRP A 152 7.04 30.15 2.87
C TRP A 152 8.09 30.81 3.76
N LYS A 153 7.94 32.09 4.03
CA LYS A 153 8.92 32.95 4.74
C LYS A 153 10.30 33.01 4.05
N GLY A 154 10.37 32.97 2.72
CA GLY A 154 11.65 33.09 2.00
C GLY A 154 12.62 31.92 2.17
N ARG A 155 12.18 30.79 2.73
CA ARG A 155 12.98 29.58 2.86
C ARG A 155 12.34 28.41 2.11
N PRO A 156 13.00 27.87 1.07
CA PRO A 156 12.49 26.73 0.36
C PRO A 156 12.52 25.49 1.27
N ARG A 157 11.40 24.78 1.38
CA ARG A 157 11.34 23.48 2.05
C ARG A 157 12.11 22.46 1.23
N SER A 158 12.99 21.70 1.87
CA SER A 158 13.72 20.59 1.22
C SER A 158 13.60 19.33 2.06
N ASN A 159 13.89 18.19 1.46
CA ASN A 159 13.92 16.90 2.14
C ASN A 159 15.05 16.84 3.19
N ASP A 160 16.07 17.69 3.06
CA ASP A 160 17.17 17.78 4.03
C ASP A 160 16.74 18.46 5.32
N THR A 161 15.85 19.45 5.21
CA THR A 161 15.46 20.32 6.32
C THR A 161 14.09 20.00 6.92
N HIS A 162 13.22 19.29 6.18
CA HIS A 162 11.85 19.00 6.61
C HIS A 162 11.51 17.52 6.50
N VAL A 163 10.63 17.06 7.40
CA VAL A 163 10.06 15.71 7.40
C VAL A 163 8.55 15.81 7.61
N SER A 164 7.79 14.91 7.01
CA SER A 164 6.35 14.85 7.25
C SER A 164 6.07 14.16 8.60
N ILE A 165 5.17 14.77 9.40
CA ILE A 165 4.68 14.18 10.66
C ILE A 165 3.60 13.12 10.44
N THR A 166 3.00 13.08 9.24
CA THR A 166 1.94 12.11 8.89
C THR A 166 2.50 10.86 8.23
N ASP A 167 3.54 11.04 7.41
CA ASP A 167 4.22 9.96 6.70
C ASP A 167 5.71 10.29 6.63
N THR A 168 6.51 9.65 7.48
CA THR A 168 7.95 9.90 7.62
C THR A 168 8.77 9.51 6.39
N HIS A 169 8.23 8.67 5.51
CA HIS A 169 8.85 8.27 4.24
C HIS A 169 8.50 9.21 3.07
N ALA A 170 7.55 10.13 3.29
CA ALA A 170 7.17 11.08 2.26
C ALA A 170 8.28 12.08 1.98
N SER A 171 8.53 12.33 0.70
CA SER A 171 9.52 13.29 0.22
C SER A 171 8.87 14.39 -0.60
N ILE A 172 9.39 15.62 -0.49
CA ILE A 172 8.97 16.74 -1.31
C ILE A 172 9.56 16.56 -2.71
N TYR A 173 8.68 16.43 -3.70
CA TYR A 173 9.07 16.40 -5.10
C TYR A 173 8.87 17.76 -5.74
N ARG A 174 9.90 18.25 -6.45
CA ARG A 174 9.83 19.45 -7.31
C ARG A 174 10.16 19.04 -8.74
N LYS A 175 9.28 19.41 -9.66
CA LYS A 175 9.58 19.26 -11.09
C LYS A 175 10.69 20.26 -11.45
N SER A 176 11.81 19.77 -11.96
CA SER A 176 12.84 20.66 -12.55
C SER A 176 12.24 21.35 -13.77
N HIS A 177 12.43 22.64 -13.87
CA HIS A 177 12.12 23.40 -15.09
C HIS A 177 13.17 23.13 -16.15
#